data_2f9c58a547aac37b0febaba8c081eea3
#
_entry.id   2f9c58a547aac37b0febaba8c081eea3
#
_cell.length_a   1.000
_cell.length_b   1.000
_cell.length_c   1.000
_cell.angle_alpha   90.00
_cell.angle_beta   90.00
_cell.angle_gamma   90.00
#
_symmetry.space_group_name_H-M   'P 1'
#
loop_
_entity.id
_entity.type
_entity.pdbx_description
1 polymer ?
#
loop_
_entity_poly.entity_id
_entity_poly.type
_entity_poly.pdbx_seq_one_letter_code
_entity_poly.pdbx_strand_id
1 'polypeptide(L)'
;MPGVSLVKVKESDDGMRLNRWFLKYYPGLPLGRFQKLLRTKQIKVDGKKAEANLKLAAGQEIRVPPLDEEKAAPHRETGVSVKDAAFIQSLLLYKDDNILVLNKPSGLAVQGGSKTTRHVDGMLDALTFGTEERPKLVHRIDKDTSGLLVLARNRKYADLLTRAFREHTLPKTYLALTVG
;
A
#
# COMPACT_ATOMS: atom_id res chain seq x y z
N MET A 1 8.28 12.72 30.54
CA MET A 1 7.83 13.33 29.29
C MET A 1 8.53 12.63 28.15
N PRO A 2 7.83 12.06 27.17
CA PRO A 2 8.49 11.47 26.02
C PRO A 2 9.27 12.56 25.27
N GLY A 3 10.57 12.39 25.16
CA GLY A 3 11.47 13.31 24.49
C GLY A 3 11.50 13.09 22.97
N VAL A 4 12.19 13.96 22.25
CA VAL A 4 12.54 13.76 20.85
C VAL A 4 13.45 12.53 20.75
N SER A 5 13.13 11.58 19.87
CA SER A 5 13.96 10.40 19.63
C SER A 5 14.71 10.55 18.30
N LEU A 6 15.96 10.08 18.28
CA LEU A 6 16.76 9.92 17.06
C LEU A 6 16.86 8.42 16.76
N VAL A 7 16.33 8.02 15.62
CA VAL A 7 16.23 6.61 15.22
C VAL A 7 17.03 6.38 13.96
N LYS A 8 18.00 5.45 14.01
CA LYS A 8 18.79 5.06 12.82
C LYS A 8 17.99 4.11 11.92
N VAL A 9 18.05 4.36 10.63
CA VAL A 9 17.47 3.49 9.60
C VAL A 9 18.28 2.19 9.54
N LYS A 10 17.59 1.06 9.69
CA LYS A 10 18.22 -0.27 9.63
C LYS A 10 18.53 -0.64 8.17
N GLU A 11 19.45 -1.57 7.97
CA GLU A 11 19.77 -2.13 6.63
C GLU A 11 18.52 -2.74 5.96
N SER A 12 17.66 -3.39 6.73
CA SER A 12 16.40 -3.96 6.24
C SER A 12 15.40 -2.93 5.73
N ASP A 13 15.61 -1.66 6.02
CA ASP A 13 14.73 -0.54 5.62
C ASP A 13 15.37 0.33 4.51
N ASP A 14 16.52 -0.08 3.99
CA ASP A 14 17.18 0.62 2.89
C ASP A 14 16.26 0.76 1.68
N GLY A 15 16.23 1.96 1.09
CA GLY A 15 15.34 2.29 -0.03
C GLY A 15 13.85 2.43 0.35
N MET A 16 13.46 2.23 1.62
CA MET A 16 12.08 2.41 2.07
C MET A 16 11.70 3.90 2.06
N ARG A 17 10.47 4.21 1.66
CA ARG A 17 9.97 5.59 1.75
C ARG A 17 9.66 5.97 3.19
N LEU A 18 9.93 7.21 3.57
CA LEU A 18 9.75 7.74 4.93
C LEU A 18 8.31 7.52 5.46
N ASN A 19 7.28 7.71 4.64
CA ASN A 19 5.89 7.44 5.02
C ASN A 19 5.64 5.95 5.35
N ARG A 20 6.26 5.04 4.60
CA ARG A 20 6.18 3.60 4.86
C ARG A 20 6.93 3.21 6.12
N TRP A 21 8.08 3.84 6.36
CA TRP A 21 8.85 3.65 7.57
C TRP A 21 8.07 4.07 8.81
N PHE A 22 7.42 5.25 8.78
CA PHE A 22 6.55 5.69 9.87
C PHE A 22 5.35 4.76 10.07
N LEU A 23 4.72 4.27 9.00
CA LEU A 23 3.62 3.32 9.11
C LEU A 23 4.07 2.00 9.75
N LYS A 24 5.31 1.55 9.49
CA LYS A 24 5.88 0.33 10.05
C LYS A 24 6.20 0.46 11.55
N TYR A 25 6.84 1.55 11.94
CA TYR A 25 7.35 1.73 13.31
C TYR A 25 6.41 2.51 14.23
N TYR A 26 5.48 3.28 13.66
CA TYR A 26 4.51 4.11 14.37
C TYR A 26 3.11 3.95 13.75
N PRO A 27 2.55 2.73 13.77
CA PRO A 27 1.29 2.43 13.07
C PRO A 27 0.10 3.23 13.59
N GLY A 28 0.17 3.67 14.86
CA GLY A 28 -0.85 4.52 15.47
C GLY A 28 -0.83 5.99 15.04
N LEU A 29 0.18 6.43 14.25
CA LEU A 29 0.28 7.82 13.81
C LEU A 29 -0.65 8.09 12.62
N PRO A 30 -1.75 8.87 12.77
CA PRO A 30 -2.63 9.21 11.66
C PRO A 30 -1.87 9.94 10.54
N LEU A 31 -2.19 9.63 9.27
CA LEU A 31 -1.53 10.23 8.11
C LEU A 31 -1.58 11.76 8.13
N GLY A 32 -2.70 12.35 8.51
CA GLY A 32 -2.84 13.82 8.63
C GLY A 32 -1.89 14.43 9.68
N ARG A 33 -1.69 13.72 10.82
CA ARG A 33 -0.73 14.16 11.87
C ARG A 33 0.70 14.01 11.36
N PHE A 34 1.04 12.90 10.68
CA PHE A 34 2.34 12.70 10.04
C PHE A 34 2.66 13.82 9.04
N GLN A 35 1.73 14.17 8.15
CA GLN A 35 1.90 15.27 7.20
C GLN A 35 2.09 16.64 7.90
N LYS A 36 1.34 16.88 8.98
CA LYS A 36 1.51 18.10 9.81
C LYS A 36 2.90 18.15 10.41
N LEU A 37 3.42 17.04 10.95
CA LEU A 37 4.75 16.97 11.56
C LEU A 37 5.87 17.21 10.53
N LEU A 38 5.70 16.74 9.29
CA LEU A 38 6.62 17.03 8.19
C LEU A 38 6.58 18.53 7.81
N ARG A 39 5.38 19.08 7.65
CA ARG A 39 5.19 20.50 7.30
C ARG A 39 5.77 21.45 8.36
N THR A 40 5.61 21.11 9.63
CA THR A 40 6.15 21.87 10.76
C THR A 40 7.61 21.56 11.06
N LYS A 41 8.29 20.77 10.21
CA LYS A 41 9.72 20.40 10.32
C LYS A 41 10.07 19.69 11.65
N GLN A 42 9.09 19.06 12.29
CA GLN A 42 9.32 18.26 13.50
C GLN A 42 9.93 16.90 13.19
N ILE A 43 9.58 16.32 12.03
CA ILE A 43 10.29 15.15 11.46
C ILE A 43 11.41 15.66 10.54
N LYS A 44 12.62 15.15 10.76
CA LYS A 44 13.81 15.45 9.96
C LYS A 44 14.56 14.16 9.67
N VAL A 45 15.30 14.13 8.58
CA VAL A 45 16.24 13.06 8.22
C VAL A 45 17.61 13.70 8.09
N ASP A 46 18.60 13.22 8.84
CA ASP A 46 19.96 13.80 8.95
C ASP A 46 19.94 15.30 9.21
N GLY A 47 19.05 15.74 10.12
CA GLY A 47 18.88 17.14 10.47
C GLY A 47 18.17 18.01 9.43
N LYS A 48 17.90 17.49 8.21
CA LYS A 48 17.28 18.23 7.11
C LYS A 48 15.78 18.01 7.04
N LYS A 49 15.06 18.95 6.41
CA LYS A 49 13.63 18.80 6.07
C LYS A 49 13.45 17.58 5.18
N ALA A 50 12.47 16.74 5.50
CA ALA A 50 12.15 15.55 4.73
C ALA A 50 10.75 15.65 4.12
N GLU A 51 10.55 14.96 3.00
CA GLU A 51 9.26 14.76 2.36
C GLU A 51 8.75 13.34 2.60
N ALA A 52 7.43 13.15 2.56
CA ALA A 52 6.79 11.86 2.85
C ALA A 52 7.27 10.71 1.95
N ASN A 53 7.65 11.02 0.72
CA ASN A 53 8.12 10.07 -0.29
C ASN A 53 9.64 9.91 -0.35
N LEU A 54 10.40 10.61 0.52
CA LEU A 54 11.86 10.48 0.60
C LEU A 54 12.25 9.01 0.78
N LYS A 55 13.11 8.50 -0.08
CA LYS A 55 13.73 7.17 0.09
C LYS A 55 14.83 7.28 1.14
N LEU A 56 14.74 6.45 2.15
CA LEU A 56 15.70 6.36 3.23
C LEU A 56 16.89 5.48 2.80
N ALA A 57 18.07 5.83 3.27
CA ALA A 57 19.25 4.99 3.18
C ALA A 57 19.61 4.41 4.56
N ALA A 58 20.16 3.20 4.58
CA ALA A 58 20.65 2.58 5.80
C ALA A 58 21.64 3.50 6.52
N GLY A 59 21.55 3.58 7.85
CA GLY A 59 22.43 4.43 8.67
C GLY A 59 21.95 5.88 8.81
N GLN A 60 21.03 6.38 7.99
CA GLN A 60 20.45 7.72 8.17
C GLN A 60 19.75 7.85 9.51
N GLU A 61 19.72 9.07 10.05
CA GLU A 61 19.10 9.36 11.34
C GLU A 61 17.78 10.12 11.18
N ILE A 62 16.71 9.53 11.69
CA ILE A 62 15.38 10.14 11.66
C ILE A 62 15.08 10.75 13.02
N ARG A 63 14.84 12.07 13.05
CA ARG A 63 14.31 12.76 14.22
C ARG A 63 12.81 12.53 14.28
N VAL A 64 12.38 11.84 15.34
CA VAL A 64 10.97 11.58 15.67
C VAL A 64 10.56 12.47 16.83
N PRO A 65 9.56 13.35 16.67
CA PRO A 65 9.05 14.16 17.76
C PRO A 65 8.33 13.29 18.80
N PRO A 66 8.05 13.80 20.00
CA PRO A 66 7.21 13.10 20.97
C PRO A 66 5.87 12.74 20.32
N LEU A 67 5.61 11.45 20.23
CA LEU A 67 4.33 10.92 19.77
C LEU A 67 3.61 10.41 21.02
N ASP A 68 2.46 11.01 21.38
CA ASP A 68 1.64 10.55 22.47
C ASP A 68 1.13 9.15 22.12
N GLU A 69 1.67 8.14 22.79
CA GLU A 69 1.28 6.73 22.59
C GLU A 69 -0.17 6.48 23.02
N GLU A 70 -0.73 7.34 23.87
CA GLU A 70 -2.07 7.18 24.43
C GLU A 70 -3.23 7.40 23.46
N LYS A 71 -2.99 7.86 22.23
CA LYS A 71 -4.01 8.00 21.18
C LYS A 71 -3.67 7.25 19.89
N ALA A 72 -2.86 6.22 19.99
CA ALA A 72 -2.86 5.20 18.97
C ALA A 72 -4.26 4.58 18.98
N ALA A 73 -5.12 4.98 18.06
CA ALA A 73 -6.29 4.17 17.78
C ALA A 73 -5.77 2.73 17.61
N PRO A 74 -6.38 1.75 18.31
CA PRO A 74 -5.92 0.39 18.23
C PRO A 74 -5.70 0.09 16.75
N HIS A 75 -4.54 -0.45 16.43
CA HIS A 75 -4.31 -1.04 15.13
C HIS A 75 -5.57 -1.85 14.87
N ARG A 76 -6.46 -1.37 14.00
CA ARG A 76 -7.51 -2.25 13.54
C ARG A 76 -6.73 -3.45 13.07
N GLU A 77 -6.89 -4.56 13.76
CA GLU A 77 -6.58 -5.86 13.21
C GLU A 77 -7.34 -5.85 11.89
N THR A 78 -6.63 -5.49 10.83
CA THR A 78 -7.18 -5.47 9.47
C THR A 78 -7.15 -6.91 8.98
N GLY A 79 -7.66 -7.80 9.80
CA GLY A 79 -8.07 -9.11 9.37
C GLY A 79 -9.19 -8.88 8.36
N VAL A 80 -8.96 -9.31 7.13
CA VAL A 80 -10.01 -9.32 6.12
C VAL A 80 -11.18 -10.13 6.69
N SER A 81 -12.39 -9.56 6.70
CA SER A 81 -13.55 -10.29 7.21
C SER A 81 -13.71 -11.61 6.44
N VAL A 82 -14.25 -12.63 7.09
CA VAL A 82 -14.48 -13.94 6.43
C VAL A 82 -15.29 -13.78 5.14
N LYS A 83 -16.28 -12.87 5.14
CA LYS A 83 -17.09 -12.55 3.96
C LYS A 83 -16.26 -11.91 2.85
N ASP A 84 -15.38 -10.96 3.19
CA ASP A 84 -14.54 -10.30 2.20
C ASP A 84 -13.42 -11.21 1.70
N ALA A 85 -12.90 -12.10 2.54
CA ALA A 85 -11.95 -13.12 2.13
C ALA A 85 -12.58 -14.09 1.12
N ALA A 86 -13.73 -14.66 1.42
CA ALA A 86 -14.46 -15.52 0.50
C ALA A 86 -14.81 -14.79 -0.80
N PHE A 87 -15.26 -13.55 -0.70
CA PHE A 87 -15.60 -12.73 -1.87
C PHE A 87 -14.39 -12.49 -2.76
N ILE A 88 -13.27 -11.99 -2.23
CA ILE A 88 -12.10 -11.68 -3.07
C ILE A 88 -11.49 -12.95 -3.68
N GLN A 89 -11.52 -14.07 -2.97
CA GLN A 89 -11.07 -15.35 -3.48
C GLN A 89 -11.96 -15.89 -4.60
N SER A 90 -13.27 -15.65 -4.55
CA SER A 90 -14.21 -16.04 -5.62
C SER A 90 -13.98 -15.30 -6.94
N LEU A 91 -13.29 -14.16 -6.90
CA LEU A 91 -12.93 -13.40 -8.10
C LEU A 91 -11.67 -13.92 -8.81
N LEU A 92 -10.97 -14.90 -8.21
CA LEU A 92 -9.72 -15.42 -8.75
C LEU A 92 -9.95 -16.21 -10.03
N LEU A 93 -9.33 -15.79 -11.13
CA LEU A 93 -9.34 -16.48 -12.42
C LEU A 93 -8.06 -17.30 -12.66
N TYR A 94 -6.92 -16.78 -12.19
CA TYR A 94 -5.62 -17.40 -12.41
C TYR A 94 -4.68 -17.14 -11.23
N LYS A 95 -3.86 -18.13 -10.92
CA LYS A 95 -2.84 -18.06 -9.87
C LYS A 95 -1.64 -18.91 -10.27
N ASP A 96 -0.44 -18.31 -10.17
CA ASP A 96 0.85 -19.02 -10.15
C ASP A 96 1.74 -18.50 -9.01
N ASP A 97 3.03 -18.83 -9.03
CA ASP A 97 3.97 -18.40 -7.99
C ASP A 97 4.27 -16.89 -8.03
N ASN A 98 3.97 -16.23 -9.12
CA ASN A 98 4.39 -14.86 -9.38
C ASN A 98 3.24 -13.87 -9.50
N ILE A 99 2.10 -14.31 -10.03
CA ILE A 99 0.95 -13.43 -10.30
C ILE A 99 -0.37 -14.05 -9.83
N LEU A 100 -1.35 -13.16 -9.63
CA LEU A 100 -2.77 -13.48 -9.52
C LEU A 100 -3.54 -12.65 -10.54
N VAL A 101 -4.59 -13.20 -11.10
CA VAL A 101 -5.52 -12.48 -11.97
C VAL A 101 -6.92 -12.58 -11.39
N LEU A 102 -7.54 -11.45 -11.15
CA LEU A 102 -8.92 -11.37 -10.63
C LEU A 102 -9.87 -10.90 -11.74
N ASN A 103 -11.09 -11.41 -11.72
CA ASN A 103 -12.22 -10.83 -12.45
C ASN A 103 -12.90 -9.79 -11.56
N LYS A 104 -12.47 -8.56 -11.63
CA LYS A 104 -13.04 -7.50 -10.81
C LYS A 104 -14.45 -7.14 -11.28
N PRO A 105 -15.47 -7.22 -10.43
CA PRO A 105 -16.80 -6.74 -10.81
C PRO A 105 -16.86 -5.21 -10.90
N SER A 106 -17.82 -4.71 -11.66
CA SER A 106 -18.21 -3.29 -11.62
C SER A 106 -18.66 -2.90 -10.20
N GLY A 107 -18.47 -1.65 -9.81
CA GLY A 107 -18.82 -1.13 -8.49
C GLY A 107 -17.75 -1.37 -7.40
N LEU A 108 -16.77 -2.25 -7.62
CA LEU A 108 -15.67 -2.50 -6.67
C LEU A 108 -14.46 -1.61 -6.99
N ALA A 109 -14.08 -0.75 -6.05
CA ALA A 109 -12.86 0.05 -6.19
C ALA A 109 -11.60 -0.81 -6.03
N VAL A 110 -10.52 -0.48 -6.77
CA VAL A 110 -9.23 -1.14 -6.62
C VAL A 110 -8.51 -0.66 -5.36
N GLN A 111 -8.53 0.66 -5.10
CA GLN A 111 -7.90 1.27 -3.93
C GLN A 111 -8.90 2.09 -3.12
N GLY A 112 -8.64 2.22 -1.83
CA GLY A 112 -9.43 3.04 -0.93
C GLY A 112 -9.27 4.53 -1.21
N GLY A 113 -10.30 5.30 -0.85
CA GLY A 113 -10.32 6.75 -0.87
C GLY A 113 -11.15 7.28 0.30
N SER A 114 -11.31 8.60 0.42
CA SER A 114 -11.95 9.27 1.57
C SER A 114 -13.39 8.78 1.88
N LYS A 115 -14.06 8.15 0.92
CA LYS A 115 -15.42 7.61 1.04
C LYS A 115 -15.55 6.13 0.67
N THR A 116 -14.42 5.42 0.48
CA THR A 116 -14.41 4.04 0.02
C THR A 116 -13.82 3.14 1.09
N THR A 117 -14.66 2.39 1.79
CA THR A 117 -14.24 1.48 2.85
C THR A 117 -13.93 0.07 2.34
N ARG A 118 -14.64 -0.38 1.29
CA ARG A 118 -14.47 -1.71 0.69
C ARG A 118 -13.81 -1.60 -0.68
N HIS A 119 -12.61 -2.15 -0.81
CA HIS A 119 -11.80 -2.08 -2.03
C HIS A 119 -10.82 -3.27 -2.10
N VAL A 120 -10.36 -3.60 -3.30
CA VAL A 120 -9.48 -4.75 -3.53
C VAL A 120 -8.22 -4.70 -2.66
N ASP A 121 -7.54 -3.54 -2.60
CA ASP A 121 -6.32 -3.38 -1.79
C ASP A 121 -6.52 -3.75 -0.32
N GLY A 122 -7.66 -3.41 0.26
CA GLY A 122 -7.99 -3.76 1.65
C GLY A 122 -8.24 -5.26 1.88
N MET A 123 -8.43 -6.04 0.83
CA MET A 123 -8.71 -7.48 0.90
C MET A 123 -7.53 -8.36 0.45
N LEU A 124 -6.39 -7.78 0.03
CA LEU A 124 -5.26 -8.54 -0.52
C LEU A 124 -4.64 -9.54 0.45
N ASP A 125 -4.76 -9.32 1.76
CA ASP A 125 -4.24 -10.25 2.75
C ASP A 125 -4.91 -11.63 2.67
N ALA A 126 -6.16 -11.69 2.19
CA ALA A 126 -6.87 -12.95 1.94
C ALA A 126 -6.37 -13.71 0.69
N LEU A 127 -5.49 -13.12 -0.10
CA LEU A 127 -4.94 -13.69 -1.34
C LEU A 127 -3.46 -14.12 -1.22
N THR A 128 -2.94 -14.24 -0.02
CA THR A 128 -1.55 -14.70 0.22
C THR A 128 -1.35 -16.17 -0.17
N PHE A 129 -2.38 -17.00 0.02
CA PHE A 129 -2.33 -18.45 -0.28
C PHE A 129 -1.07 -19.13 0.28
N GLY A 130 -0.74 -18.82 1.54
CA GLY A 130 0.38 -19.44 2.25
C GLY A 130 1.76 -18.81 1.96
N THR A 131 1.84 -17.73 1.17
CA THR A 131 3.09 -16.97 1.01
C THR A 131 3.21 -15.90 2.11
N GLU A 132 4.44 -15.61 2.53
CA GLU A 132 4.72 -14.53 3.50
C GLU A 132 4.45 -13.15 2.92
N GLU A 133 4.63 -12.97 1.60
CA GLU A 133 4.43 -11.69 0.96
C GLU A 133 2.95 -11.46 0.60
N ARG A 134 2.44 -10.32 1.04
CA ARG A 134 1.14 -9.82 0.61
C ARG A 134 1.17 -9.47 -0.88
N PRO A 135 0.18 -9.90 -1.69
CA PRO A 135 0.09 -9.49 -3.09
C PRO A 135 0.06 -7.98 -3.27
N LYS A 136 0.58 -7.50 -4.39
CA LYS A 136 0.79 -6.08 -4.67
C LYS A 136 0.01 -5.66 -5.91
N LEU A 137 -0.63 -4.50 -5.83
CA LEU A 137 -1.25 -3.86 -6.99
C LEU A 137 -0.16 -3.35 -7.94
N VAL A 138 -0.28 -3.66 -9.21
CA VAL A 138 0.65 -3.25 -10.27
C VAL A 138 -0.01 -2.31 -11.29
N HIS A 139 -1.34 -2.31 -11.33
CA HIS A 139 -2.17 -1.37 -12.09
C HIS A 139 -3.53 -1.21 -11.42
N ARG A 140 -4.36 -0.39 -12.00
CA ARG A 140 -5.75 -0.20 -11.58
C ARG A 140 -6.66 -0.06 -12.79
N ILE A 141 -7.91 -0.44 -12.59
CA ILE A 141 -9.06 -0.11 -13.43
C ILE A 141 -10.08 0.63 -12.58
N ASP A 142 -10.93 1.42 -13.16
CA ASP A 142 -11.86 2.26 -12.41
C ASP A 142 -12.90 1.43 -11.66
N LYS A 143 -13.56 2.06 -10.69
CA LYS A 143 -14.54 1.42 -9.83
C LYS A 143 -15.62 0.72 -10.66
N ASP A 144 -16.16 1.41 -11.65
CA ASP A 144 -17.29 0.95 -12.45
C ASP A 144 -16.87 0.12 -13.68
N THR A 145 -15.55 0.03 -13.95
CA THR A 145 -14.98 -0.87 -14.94
C THR A 145 -14.85 -2.27 -14.35
N SER A 146 -15.38 -3.28 -15.04
CA SER A 146 -15.19 -4.69 -14.72
C SER A 146 -14.06 -5.31 -15.53
N GLY A 147 -13.58 -6.50 -15.16
CA GLY A 147 -12.61 -7.27 -15.93
C GLY A 147 -11.30 -7.58 -15.22
N LEU A 148 -10.26 -7.83 -15.98
CA LEU A 148 -9.02 -8.39 -15.48
C LEU A 148 -8.21 -7.39 -14.64
N LEU A 149 -7.92 -7.77 -13.40
CA LEU A 149 -7.02 -7.07 -12.51
C LEU A 149 -5.85 -8.00 -12.15
N VAL A 150 -4.66 -7.63 -12.59
CA VAL A 150 -3.42 -8.39 -12.34
C VAL A 150 -2.75 -7.90 -11.07
N LEU A 151 -2.33 -8.83 -10.23
CA LEU A 151 -1.60 -8.59 -8.99
C LEU A 151 -0.25 -9.32 -9.05
N ALA A 152 0.78 -8.76 -8.45
CA ALA A 152 2.05 -9.46 -8.26
C ALA A 152 2.09 -10.13 -6.88
N ARG A 153 2.59 -11.36 -6.80
CA ARG A 153 2.75 -12.10 -5.54
C ARG A 153 4.08 -11.81 -4.85
N ASN A 154 5.06 -11.27 -5.55
CA ASN A 154 6.36 -10.95 -5.02
C ASN A 154 6.88 -9.60 -5.56
N ARG A 155 7.95 -9.08 -4.92
CA ARG A 155 8.52 -7.78 -5.28
C ARG A 155 9.08 -7.74 -6.70
N LYS A 156 9.76 -8.80 -7.13
CA LYS A 156 10.37 -8.88 -8.47
C LYS A 156 9.32 -8.68 -9.58
N TYR A 157 8.21 -9.39 -9.47
CA TYR A 157 7.12 -9.28 -10.44
C TYR A 157 6.32 -7.98 -10.27
N ALA A 158 6.23 -7.42 -9.06
CA ALA A 158 5.62 -6.11 -8.87
C ALA A 158 6.38 -5.03 -9.64
N ASP A 159 7.70 -5.02 -9.57
CA ASP A 159 8.54 -4.05 -10.29
C ASP A 159 8.46 -4.26 -11.81
N LEU A 160 8.53 -5.52 -12.26
CA LEU A 160 8.43 -5.89 -13.68
C LEU A 160 7.09 -5.46 -14.29
N LEU A 161 5.98 -5.87 -13.66
CA LEU A 161 4.64 -5.57 -14.17
C LEU A 161 4.31 -4.09 -14.09
N THR A 162 4.70 -3.40 -13.00
CA THR A 162 4.51 -1.94 -12.89
C THR A 162 5.23 -1.20 -14.01
N ARG A 163 6.44 -1.65 -14.38
CA ARG A 163 7.18 -1.11 -15.52
C ARG A 163 6.43 -1.38 -16.82
N ALA A 164 6.02 -2.63 -17.07
CA ALA A 164 5.33 -3.02 -18.29
C ALA A 164 4.01 -2.26 -18.50
N PHE A 165 3.23 -2.05 -17.42
CA PHE A 165 2.02 -1.23 -17.47
C PHE A 165 2.31 0.26 -17.74
N ARG A 166 3.37 0.80 -17.13
CA ARG A 166 3.79 2.20 -17.32
C ARG A 166 4.31 2.47 -18.74
N GLU A 167 5.06 1.53 -19.29
CA GLU A 167 5.68 1.62 -20.63
C GLU A 167 4.73 1.17 -21.74
N HIS A 168 3.47 0.82 -21.38
CA HIS A 168 2.44 0.37 -22.33
C HIS A 168 2.86 -0.85 -23.18
N THR A 169 3.76 -1.70 -22.69
CA THR A 169 4.21 -2.89 -23.39
C THR A 169 3.23 -4.06 -23.30
N LEU A 170 2.24 -3.96 -22.38
CA LEU A 170 1.14 -4.92 -22.27
C LEU A 170 -0.08 -4.42 -23.05
N PRO A 171 -0.53 -5.15 -24.08
CA PRO A 171 -1.76 -4.80 -24.81
C PRO A 171 -2.96 -4.92 -23.87
N LYS A 172 -3.86 -3.92 -23.92
CA LYS A 172 -5.10 -3.90 -23.15
C LYS A 172 -6.27 -3.69 -24.08
N THR A 173 -7.26 -4.58 -24.00
CA THR A 173 -8.49 -4.49 -24.78
C THR A 173 -9.65 -4.19 -23.84
N TYR A 174 -10.47 -3.23 -24.19
CA TYR A 174 -11.70 -2.89 -23.49
C TYR A 174 -12.88 -2.97 -24.46
N LEU A 175 -14.00 -3.49 -23.97
CA LEU A 175 -15.28 -3.46 -24.67
C LEU A 175 -16.16 -2.42 -23.97
N ALA A 176 -16.78 -1.56 -24.75
CA ALA A 176 -17.72 -0.58 -24.27
C ALA A 176 -19.01 -0.65 -25.09
N LEU A 177 -20.16 -0.60 -24.41
CA LEU A 177 -21.46 -0.39 -25.02
C LEU A 177 -21.76 1.12 -24.92
N THR A 178 -21.97 1.75 -26.07
CA THR A 178 -22.29 3.18 -26.14
C THR A 178 -23.67 3.37 -26.75
N VAL A 179 -24.36 4.42 -26.32
CA VAL A 179 -25.56 4.92 -27.00
C VAL A 179 -25.08 5.92 -28.04
N GLY A 180 -25.39 5.62 -29.33
CA GLY A 180 -25.06 6.48 -30.45
C GLY A 180 -26.07 7.57 -30.72
#